data_44ae95023313e9c10a47a8631b3240fc
#
_entry.id   44ae95023313e9c10a47a8631b3240fc
#
_cell.length_a   1.000
_cell.length_b   1.000
_cell.length_c   1.000
_cell.angle_alpha   90.00
_cell.angle_beta   90.00
_cell.angle_gamma   90.00
#
_symmetry.space_group_name_H-M   'P 1'
#
loop_
_entity.id
_entity.type
_entity.pdbx_description
1 polymer ?
#
loop_
_entity_poly.entity_id
_entity_poly.type
_entity_poly.pdbx_seq_one_letter_code
_entity_poly.pdbx_strand_id
1 'polypeptide(L)'
;MSEVSRTEIFLDKYRQLENVIKTEFSLGKNDSAMNYLIRQKPFREYENELDLCRETRNLLSHNPKLNGRYALEPSNELIAFMDKIIDKIENPLRAKDVMVPKNSLCYRHMNASVREAMIALRENSYKYIPILEDGVLAGVFGAKTMLDILINEESGGIDKNATFADVREYVALDNADKGSIRFVPQDMLISDIGTMYRKSSEHKERINLIFVTANGKITERILGIITAWEIAAEIDRI
;
A
#
# COMPACT_ATOMS: atom_id res chain seq x y z
N MET A 1 4.39 18.12 42.25
CA MET A 1 3.56 17.60 41.16
C MET A 1 3.57 16.09 41.29
N SER A 2 2.45 15.44 41.56
CA SER A 2 2.39 13.96 41.63
C SER A 2 2.69 13.40 40.25
N GLU A 3 3.67 12.52 40.17
CA GLU A 3 4.00 11.78 38.96
C GLU A 3 2.77 10.98 38.51
N VAL A 4 2.29 11.20 37.32
CA VAL A 4 1.12 10.48 36.76
C VAL A 4 1.54 9.00 36.63
N SER A 5 0.80 8.10 37.24
CA SER A 5 1.15 6.68 37.22
C SER A 5 0.97 6.09 35.81
N ARG A 6 1.84 5.13 35.43
CA ARG A 6 1.68 4.42 34.12
C ARG A 6 0.30 3.81 33.98
N THR A 7 -0.31 3.38 35.06
CA THR A 7 -1.68 2.85 35.06
C THR A 7 -2.70 3.91 34.63
N GLU A 8 -2.56 5.15 35.09
CA GLU A 8 -3.44 6.24 34.69
C GLU A 8 -3.23 6.61 33.21
N ILE A 9 -1.97 6.67 32.76
CA ILE A 9 -1.63 6.88 31.35
C ILE A 9 -2.25 5.78 30.47
N PHE A 10 -2.13 4.52 30.86
CA PHE A 10 -2.72 3.38 30.15
C PHE A 10 -4.26 3.49 30.06
N LEU A 11 -4.94 3.78 31.16
CA LEU A 11 -6.41 3.92 31.17
C LEU A 11 -6.89 5.07 30.32
N ASP A 12 -6.16 6.19 30.29
CA ASP A 12 -6.46 7.34 29.45
C ASP A 12 -6.26 7.01 27.97
N LYS A 13 -5.13 6.33 27.65
CA LYS A 13 -4.83 5.88 26.31
C LYS A 13 -5.85 4.88 25.78
N TYR A 14 -6.28 3.93 26.64
CA TYR A 14 -7.34 2.99 26.26
C TYR A 14 -8.66 3.69 25.95
N ARG A 15 -9.05 4.69 26.75
CA ARG A 15 -10.24 5.52 26.47
C ARG A 15 -10.10 6.30 25.16
N GLN A 16 -8.93 6.85 24.88
CA GLN A 16 -8.64 7.50 23.62
C GLN A 16 -8.82 6.54 22.45
N LEU A 17 -8.25 5.34 22.52
CA LEU A 17 -8.37 4.30 21.49
C LEU A 17 -9.85 3.90 21.26
N GLU A 18 -10.62 3.67 22.33
CA GLU A 18 -12.06 3.36 22.19
C GLU A 18 -12.83 4.51 21.50
N ASN A 19 -12.50 5.76 21.80
CA ASN A 19 -13.15 6.93 21.19
C ASN A 19 -12.79 7.06 19.71
N VAL A 20 -11.51 6.89 19.36
CA VAL A 20 -11.04 6.93 17.96
C VAL A 20 -11.74 5.86 17.14
N ILE A 21 -11.79 4.61 17.64
CA ILE A 21 -12.50 3.53 16.96
C ILE A 21 -13.98 3.87 16.76
N LYS A 22 -14.64 4.37 17.79
CA LYS A 22 -16.08 4.70 17.69
C LYS A 22 -16.34 5.83 16.70
N THR A 23 -15.49 6.82 16.66
CA THR A 23 -15.61 7.97 15.75
C THR A 23 -15.38 7.56 14.31
N GLU A 24 -14.22 6.93 14.03
CA GLU A 24 -13.83 6.57 12.67
C GLU A 24 -14.75 5.54 12.01
N PHE A 25 -15.24 4.59 12.81
CA PHE A 25 -16.15 3.55 12.31
C PHE A 25 -17.63 3.82 12.59
N SER A 26 -17.99 5.01 13.05
CA SER A 26 -19.38 5.43 13.34
C SER A 26 -20.14 4.44 14.23
N LEU A 27 -19.49 3.90 15.28
CA LEU A 27 -20.09 2.92 16.18
C LEU A 27 -21.02 3.58 17.20
N GLY A 28 -22.04 2.85 17.60
CA GLY A 28 -22.96 3.25 18.65
C GLY A 28 -22.30 3.28 20.04
N LYS A 29 -22.94 4.01 20.98
CA LYS A 29 -22.42 4.15 22.35
C LYS A 29 -22.20 2.81 23.06
N ASN A 30 -23.05 1.83 22.78
CA ASN A 30 -23.04 0.51 23.43
C ASN A 30 -22.22 -0.54 22.67
N ASP A 31 -21.67 -0.18 21.49
CA ASP A 31 -20.87 -1.11 20.69
C ASP A 31 -19.50 -1.31 21.32
N SER A 32 -19.03 -2.56 21.32
CA SER A 32 -17.68 -2.88 21.77
C SER A 32 -16.65 -2.49 20.71
N ALA A 33 -15.98 -1.36 20.94
CA ALA A 33 -14.98 -0.83 20.03
C ALA A 33 -13.86 -1.85 19.71
N MET A 34 -13.31 -2.50 20.73
CA MET A 34 -12.24 -3.48 20.58
C MET A 34 -12.69 -4.72 19.79
N ASN A 35 -13.86 -5.27 20.12
CA ASN A 35 -14.41 -6.43 19.38
C ASN A 35 -14.71 -6.09 17.91
N TYR A 36 -15.08 -4.84 17.63
CA TYR A 36 -15.27 -4.38 16.27
C TYR A 36 -13.92 -4.31 15.54
N LEU A 37 -12.92 -3.67 16.14
CA LEU A 37 -11.63 -3.46 15.54
C LEU A 37 -10.94 -4.78 15.18
N ILE A 38 -10.93 -5.77 16.07
CA ILE A 38 -10.32 -7.10 15.86
C ILE A 38 -10.89 -7.80 14.62
N ARG A 39 -12.17 -7.55 14.28
CA ARG A 39 -12.80 -8.12 13.09
C ARG A 39 -12.41 -7.44 11.79
N GLN A 40 -11.84 -6.24 11.86
CA GLN A 40 -11.38 -5.52 10.67
C GLN A 40 -10.07 -6.12 10.18
N LYS A 41 -9.97 -6.38 8.86
CA LYS A 41 -8.81 -7.06 8.26
C LYS A 41 -7.45 -6.46 8.63
N PRO A 42 -7.26 -5.12 8.62
CA PRO A 42 -5.97 -4.51 8.94
C PRO A 42 -5.52 -4.73 10.39
N PHE A 43 -6.43 -5.15 11.28
CA PHE A 43 -6.15 -5.25 12.72
C PHE A 43 -6.22 -6.68 13.27
N ARG A 44 -6.53 -7.68 12.43
CA ARG A 44 -6.59 -9.09 12.86
C ARG A 44 -5.27 -9.65 13.36
N GLU A 45 -4.18 -9.18 12.80
CA GLU A 45 -2.85 -9.60 13.23
C GLU A 45 -2.50 -9.13 14.65
N TYR A 46 -3.20 -8.12 15.17
CA TYR A 46 -3.03 -7.56 16.51
C TYR A 46 -4.08 -8.07 17.51
N GLU A 47 -4.79 -9.16 17.20
CA GLU A 47 -5.88 -9.69 18.04
C GLU A 47 -5.40 -9.97 19.47
N ASN A 48 -4.25 -10.60 19.64
CA ASN A 48 -3.69 -10.96 20.94
C ASN A 48 -3.35 -9.72 21.78
N GLU A 49 -2.71 -8.71 21.17
CA GLU A 49 -2.31 -7.48 21.85
C GLU A 49 -3.53 -6.61 22.18
N LEU A 50 -4.50 -6.55 21.29
CA LEU A 50 -5.77 -5.83 21.53
C LEU A 50 -6.57 -6.49 22.65
N ASP A 51 -6.63 -7.81 22.69
CA ASP A 51 -7.26 -8.56 23.77
C ASP A 51 -6.50 -8.35 25.10
N LEU A 52 -5.16 -8.35 25.09
CA LEU A 52 -4.36 -8.04 26.27
C LEU A 52 -4.65 -6.63 26.80
N CYS A 53 -4.79 -5.63 25.92
CA CYS A 53 -5.19 -4.28 26.32
C CYS A 53 -6.57 -4.29 27.00
N ARG A 54 -7.53 -5.00 26.44
CA ARG A 54 -8.91 -5.11 26.98
C ARG A 54 -8.92 -5.79 28.34
N GLU A 55 -8.21 -6.91 28.49
CA GLU A 55 -8.13 -7.64 29.76
C GLU A 55 -7.43 -6.84 30.84
N THR A 56 -6.30 -6.18 30.50
CA THR A 56 -5.57 -5.30 31.41
C THR A 56 -6.48 -4.16 31.91
N ARG A 57 -7.20 -3.51 31.01
CA ARG A 57 -8.16 -2.44 31.36
C ARG A 57 -9.25 -2.98 32.29
N ASN A 58 -9.80 -4.16 32.01
CA ASN A 58 -10.84 -4.76 32.84
C ASN A 58 -10.33 -5.07 34.25
N LEU A 59 -9.13 -5.64 34.38
CA LEU A 59 -8.48 -5.88 35.68
C LEU A 59 -8.30 -4.58 36.46
N LEU A 60 -7.82 -3.53 35.82
CA LEU A 60 -7.54 -2.23 36.45
C LEU A 60 -8.83 -1.48 36.83
N SER A 61 -9.91 -1.64 36.07
CA SER A 61 -11.17 -0.90 36.28
C SER A 61 -12.09 -1.57 37.30
N HIS A 62 -12.06 -2.89 37.42
CA HIS A 62 -13.00 -3.65 38.23
C HIS A 62 -12.41 -4.14 39.57
N ASN A 63 -11.09 -4.11 39.73
CA ASN A 63 -10.48 -4.51 40.98
C ASN A 63 -10.20 -3.30 41.89
N PRO A 64 -10.48 -3.44 43.22
CA PRO A 64 -10.21 -2.36 44.14
C PRO A 64 -8.70 -2.10 44.26
N LYS A 65 -8.34 -0.84 44.43
CA LYS A 65 -6.97 -0.47 44.78
C LYS A 65 -6.61 -1.02 46.17
N LEU A 66 -5.49 -1.72 46.28
CA LEU A 66 -4.93 -2.16 47.54
C LEU A 66 -4.04 -1.06 48.15
N ASN A 67 -4.43 -0.51 49.28
CA ASN A 67 -3.73 0.61 49.92
C ASN A 67 -3.48 1.79 48.97
N GLY A 68 -4.46 2.12 48.12
CA GLY A 68 -4.37 3.22 47.14
C GLY A 68 -3.55 2.89 45.89
N ARG A 69 -3.02 1.67 45.75
CA ARG A 69 -2.23 1.23 44.58
C ARG A 69 -3.01 0.25 43.73
N TYR A 70 -2.79 0.32 42.41
CA TYR A 70 -3.32 -0.69 41.49
C TYR A 70 -2.63 -2.03 41.66
N ALA A 71 -3.34 -3.12 41.41
CA ALA A 71 -2.82 -4.49 41.52
C ALA A 71 -1.69 -4.84 40.54
N LEU A 72 -1.64 -4.13 39.44
CA LEU A 72 -0.62 -4.29 38.40
C LEU A 72 -0.33 -2.93 37.75
N GLU A 73 0.84 -2.82 37.12
CA GLU A 73 1.27 -1.65 36.35
C GLU A 73 1.53 -2.08 34.90
N PRO A 74 0.80 -1.52 33.91
CA PRO A 74 1.02 -1.83 32.49
C PRO A 74 2.43 -1.47 32.04
N SER A 75 2.96 -2.21 31.06
CA SER A 75 4.26 -1.90 30.47
C SER A 75 4.18 -0.69 29.51
N ASN A 76 5.32 -0.05 29.25
CA ASN A 76 5.40 1.04 28.30
C ASN A 76 5.14 0.55 26.86
N GLU A 77 5.51 -0.70 26.57
CA GLU A 77 5.27 -1.33 25.26
C GLU A 77 3.79 -1.47 24.97
N LEU A 78 2.98 -1.81 25.99
CA LEU A 78 1.53 -1.92 25.82
C LEU A 78 0.87 -0.55 25.58
N ILE A 79 1.39 0.50 26.20
CA ILE A 79 0.93 1.87 25.97
C ILE A 79 1.33 2.32 24.56
N ALA A 80 2.60 2.11 24.17
CA ALA A 80 3.11 2.44 22.84
C ALA A 80 2.36 1.68 21.73
N PHE A 81 1.98 0.43 22.00
CA PHE A 81 1.16 -0.36 21.08
C PHE A 81 -0.20 0.33 20.81
N MET A 82 -0.88 0.85 21.83
CA MET A 82 -2.14 1.59 21.64
C MET A 82 -1.93 2.87 20.83
N ASP A 83 -0.80 3.59 21.03
CA ASP A 83 -0.45 4.75 20.21
C ASP A 83 -0.27 4.36 18.74
N LYS A 84 0.42 3.25 18.47
CA LYS A 84 0.57 2.69 17.11
C LYS A 84 -0.79 2.40 16.47
N ILE A 85 -1.72 1.79 17.21
CA ILE A 85 -3.06 1.46 16.68
C ILE A 85 -3.89 2.73 16.42
N ILE A 86 -3.83 3.72 17.32
CA ILE A 86 -4.50 4.99 17.15
C ILE A 86 -4.01 5.68 15.87
N ASP A 87 -2.69 5.80 15.70
CA ASP A 87 -2.10 6.41 14.50
C ASP A 87 -2.51 5.68 13.22
N LYS A 88 -2.53 4.34 13.24
CA LYS A 88 -2.96 3.50 12.12
C LYS A 88 -4.43 3.72 11.73
N ILE A 89 -5.30 4.06 12.69
CA ILE A 89 -6.72 4.36 12.45
C ILE A 89 -6.88 5.80 11.93
N GLU A 90 -6.22 6.78 12.55
CA GLU A 90 -6.36 8.20 12.23
C GLU A 90 -5.61 8.58 10.93
N ASN A 91 -4.46 7.93 10.66
CA ASN A 91 -3.57 8.21 9.54
C ASN A 91 -3.30 6.95 8.68
N PRO A 92 -4.33 6.35 8.08
CA PRO A 92 -4.14 5.15 7.28
C PRO A 92 -3.31 5.47 6.02
N LEU A 93 -2.30 4.65 5.75
CA LEU A 93 -1.47 4.80 4.56
C LEU A 93 -2.30 4.66 3.27
N ARG A 94 -2.06 5.56 2.33
CA ARG A 94 -2.71 5.64 1.02
C ARG A 94 -1.70 5.42 -0.10
N ALA A 95 -2.18 5.14 -1.30
CA ALA A 95 -1.35 4.93 -2.48
C ALA A 95 -0.33 6.07 -2.70
N LYS A 96 -0.75 7.34 -2.51
CA LYS A 96 0.12 8.53 -2.65
C LYS A 96 1.29 8.57 -1.66
N ASP A 97 1.15 7.93 -0.48
CA ASP A 97 2.15 7.96 0.59
C ASP A 97 3.26 6.92 0.38
N VAL A 98 2.99 5.90 -0.44
CA VAL A 98 3.85 4.73 -0.65
C VAL A 98 4.38 4.62 -2.07
N MET A 99 3.68 5.21 -3.05
CA MET A 99 4.08 5.11 -4.45
C MET A 99 5.49 5.65 -4.72
N VAL A 100 6.20 5.04 -5.65
CA VAL A 100 7.35 5.67 -6.29
C VAL A 100 6.83 6.80 -7.17
N PRO A 101 7.12 8.07 -6.85
CA PRO A 101 6.54 9.20 -7.56
C PRO A 101 7.08 9.29 -9.00
N LYS A 102 6.28 9.83 -9.92
CA LYS A 102 6.61 9.95 -11.35
C LYS A 102 8.00 10.54 -11.60
N ASN A 103 8.40 11.54 -10.83
CA ASN A 103 9.70 12.21 -11.00
C ASN A 103 10.90 11.29 -10.72
N SER A 104 10.69 10.20 -10.00
CA SER A 104 11.71 9.19 -9.68
C SER A 104 11.65 7.98 -10.63
N LEU A 105 10.68 7.95 -11.57
CA LEU A 105 10.53 6.83 -12.49
C LEU A 105 11.42 6.98 -13.72
N CYS A 106 11.99 5.87 -14.15
CA CYS A 106 12.52 5.75 -15.51
C CYS A 106 11.35 5.51 -16.47
N TYR A 107 10.84 6.55 -17.10
CA TYR A 107 9.83 6.46 -18.16
C TYR A 107 10.36 6.98 -19.49
N ARG A 108 9.68 6.72 -20.59
CA ARG A 108 10.00 7.24 -21.92
C ARG A 108 8.74 7.83 -22.57
N HIS A 109 8.95 8.67 -23.57
CA HIS A 109 7.88 9.19 -24.46
C HIS A 109 7.82 8.35 -25.73
N MET A 110 6.70 8.46 -26.46
CA MET A 110 6.50 7.72 -27.72
C MET A 110 7.57 7.97 -28.78
N ASN A 111 8.16 9.15 -28.79
CA ASN A 111 9.26 9.50 -29.73
C ASN A 111 10.67 9.10 -29.23
N ALA A 112 10.78 8.46 -28.08
CA ALA A 112 12.06 8.04 -27.55
C ALA A 112 12.57 6.76 -28.22
N SER A 113 13.88 6.58 -28.23
CA SER A 113 14.54 5.40 -28.81
C SER A 113 14.23 4.13 -28.02
N VAL A 114 13.79 3.10 -28.72
CA VAL A 114 13.61 1.74 -28.17
C VAL A 114 14.94 1.19 -27.68
N ARG A 115 16.02 1.40 -28.44
CA ARG A 115 17.37 0.93 -28.10
C ARG A 115 17.89 1.52 -26.80
N GLU A 116 17.69 2.82 -26.56
CA GLU A 116 18.08 3.45 -25.28
C GLU A 116 17.29 2.86 -24.10
N ALA A 117 16.02 2.57 -24.29
CA ALA A 117 15.21 1.92 -23.27
C ALA A 117 15.68 0.48 -23.00
N MET A 118 16.09 -0.28 -24.02
CA MET A 118 16.69 -1.61 -23.84
C MET A 118 17.98 -1.54 -23.00
N ILE A 119 18.83 -0.55 -23.27
CA ILE A 119 20.05 -0.33 -22.49
C ILE A 119 19.70 0.01 -21.04
N ALA A 120 18.73 0.91 -20.83
CA ALA A 120 18.29 1.30 -19.50
C ALA A 120 17.70 0.12 -18.68
N LEU A 121 16.92 -0.77 -19.31
CA LEU A 121 16.43 -2.00 -18.68
C LEU A 121 17.59 -2.87 -18.18
N ARG A 122 18.60 -3.06 -19.05
CA ARG A 122 19.75 -3.91 -18.73
C ARG A 122 20.63 -3.33 -17.62
N GLU A 123 20.98 -2.05 -17.71
CA GLU A 123 21.95 -1.41 -16.82
C GLU A 123 21.39 -1.13 -15.42
N ASN A 124 20.08 -0.84 -15.31
CA ASN A 124 19.45 -0.47 -14.04
C ASN A 124 18.60 -1.60 -13.44
N SER A 125 18.60 -2.79 -14.05
CA SER A 125 17.78 -3.93 -13.60
C SER A 125 16.29 -3.62 -13.53
N TYR A 126 15.81 -2.66 -14.31
CA TYR A 126 14.39 -2.36 -14.38
C TYR A 126 13.64 -3.52 -15.04
N LYS A 127 12.46 -3.83 -14.51
CA LYS A 127 11.60 -4.87 -15.08
C LYS A 127 10.71 -4.32 -16.19
N TYR A 128 10.27 -3.07 -16.01
CA TYR A 128 9.38 -2.35 -16.90
C TYR A 128 9.75 -0.87 -16.98
N ILE A 129 9.53 -0.28 -18.16
CA ILE A 129 9.63 1.16 -18.41
C ILE A 129 8.27 1.62 -18.91
N PRO A 130 7.57 2.50 -18.17
CA PRO A 130 6.34 3.13 -18.65
C PRO A 130 6.60 4.01 -19.87
N ILE A 131 5.74 3.91 -20.88
CA ILE A 131 5.76 4.78 -22.05
C ILE A 131 4.59 5.77 -21.93
N LEU A 132 4.90 7.05 -21.96
CA LEU A 132 3.94 8.12 -21.71
C LEU A 132 3.70 8.96 -22.96
N GLU A 133 2.44 9.36 -23.16
CA GLU A 133 1.99 10.37 -24.10
C GLU A 133 1.23 11.45 -23.32
N ASP A 134 1.67 12.69 -23.34
CA ASP A 134 1.13 13.81 -22.57
C ASP A 134 0.97 13.56 -21.06
N GLY A 135 1.78 12.66 -20.52
CA GLY A 135 1.79 12.26 -19.11
C GLY A 135 0.80 11.14 -18.77
N VAL A 136 0.01 10.69 -19.75
CA VAL A 136 -0.88 9.52 -19.66
C VAL A 136 -0.10 8.27 -20.07
N LEU A 137 -0.42 7.13 -19.50
CA LEU A 137 0.22 5.87 -19.86
C LEU A 137 -0.27 5.40 -21.25
N ALA A 138 0.64 5.40 -22.22
CA ALA A 138 0.40 4.89 -23.57
C ALA A 138 0.75 3.39 -23.69
N GLY A 139 1.68 2.92 -22.86
CA GLY A 139 2.11 1.53 -22.88
C GLY A 139 3.16 1.20 -21.84
N VAL A 140 3.61 -0.05 -21.84
CA VAL A 140 4.67 -0.55 -20.94
C VAL A 140 5.67 -1.36 -21.76
N PHE A 141 6.95 -1.04 -21.62
CA PHE A 141 8.05 -1.73 -22.26
C PHE A 141 8.82 -2.59 -21.26
N GLY A 142 9.03 -3.84 -21.61
CA GLY A 142 9.78 -4.80 -20.79
C GLY A 142 10.34 -5.94 -21.63
N ALA A 143 10.96 -6.93 -20.98
CA ALA A 143 11.61 -8.04 -21.68
C ALA A 143 10.66 -8.83 -22.59
N LYS A 144 9.39 -9.03 -22.19
CA LYS A 144 8.37 -9.68 -23.01
C LYS A 144 8.08 -8.89 -24.27
N THR A 145 7.81 -7.58 -24.12
CA THR A 145 7.57 -6.68 -25.25
C THR A 145 8.72 -6.71 -26.26
N MET A 146 9.94 -6.72 -25.74
CA MET A 146 11.15 -6.82 -26.57
C MET A 146 11.19 -8.14 -27.36
N LEU A 147 10.83 -9.26 -26.75
CA LEU A 147 10.73 -10.56 -27.43
C LEU A 147 9.62 -10.55 -28.49
N ASP A 148 8.46 -9.97 -28.18
CA ASP A 148 7.34 -9.88 -29.12
C ASP A 148 7.72 -9.06 -30.37
N ILE A 149 8.45 -7.96 -30.21
CA ILE A 149 8.99 -7.18 -31.33
C ILE A 149 9.98 -8.02 -32.15
N LEU A 150 10.92 -8.69 -31.51
CA LEU A 150 11.95 -9.48 -32.19
C LEU A 150 11.40 -10.68 -32.96
N ILE A 151 10.32 -11.28 -32.50
CA ILE A 151 9.69 -12.45 -33.14
C ILE A 151 8.84 -12.04 -34.33
N ASN A 152 8.18 -10.88 -34.27
CA ASN A 152 7.22 -10.46 -35.27
C ASN A 152 7.80 -9.54 -36.35
N GLU A 153 9.00 -8.98 -36.14
CA GLU A 153 9.69 -8.18 -37.15
C GLU A 153 10.25 -9.09 -38.25
N GLU A 154 9.76 -8.96 -39.49
CA GLU A 154 10.22 -9.72 -40.66
C GLU A 154 11.72 -9.53 -40.96
N SER A 155 12.29 -8.40 -40.55
CA SER A 155 13.70 -8.05 -40.72
C SER A 155 14.63 -8.75 -39.75
N GLY A 156 14.12 -9.49 -38.74
CA GLY A 156 14.92 -10.20 -37.77
C GLY A 156 15.60 -9.32 -36.71
N GLY A 157 15.18 -8.05 -36.55
CA GLY A 157 15.75 -7.16 -35.58
C GLY A 157 15.06 -5.79 -35.50
N ILE A 158 15.25 -5.11 -34.39
CA ILE A 158 14.76 -3.75 -34.17
C ILE A 158 15.69 -2.77 -34.88
N ASP A 159 15.13 -1.88 -35.73
CA ASP A 159 15.92 -0.80 -36.35
C ASP A 159 16.62 0.02 -35.24
N LYS A 160 17.87 0.38 -35.50
CA LYS A 160 18.68 1.13 -34.53
C LYS A 160 18.09 2.49 -34.16
N ASN A 161 17.29 3.05 -35.05
CA ASN A 161 16.65 4.36 -34.90
C ASN A 161 15.18 4.24 -34.53
N ALA A 162 14.64 3.01 -34.34
CA ALA A 162 13.25 2.82 -34.01
C ALA A 162 12.87 3.54 -32.71
N THR A 163 11.74 4.22 -32.77
CA THR A 163 11.08 4.88 -31.64
C THR A 163 9.94 4.03 -31.14
N PHE A 164 9.37 4.36 -29.98
CA PHE A 164 8.19 3.66 -29.49
C PHE A 164 6.94 3.92 -30.34
N ALA A 165 6.94 5.01 -31.12
CA ALA A 165 5.86 5.26 -32.10
C ALA A 165 5.85 4.21 -33.22
N ASP A 166 7.03 3.75 -33.66
CA ASP A 166 7.17 2.75 -34.72
C ASP A 166 6.76 1.35 -34.27
N VAL A 167 6.86 1.07 -32.98
CA VAL A 167 6.52 -0.23 -32.35
C VAL A 167 5.31 -0.12 -31.42
N ARG A 168 4.43 0.85 -31.65
CA ARG A 168 3.31 1.19 -30.77
C ARG A 168 2.41 0.00 -30.45
N GLU A 169 2.15 -0.85 -31.42
CA GLU A 169 1.30 -2.03 -31.27
C GLU A 169 1.81 -3.03 -30.22
N TYR A 170 3.12 -3.14 -30.04
CA TYR A 170 3.73 -4.06 -29.07
C TYR A 170 3.73 -3.52 -27.64
N VAL A 171 3.80 -2.19 -27.47
CA VAL A 171 3.82 -1.56 -26.15
C VAL A 171 2.43 -1.17 -25.64
N ALA A 172 1.42 -1.15 -26.51
CA ALA A 172 0.07 -0.75 -26.16
C ALA A 172 -0.50 -1.61 -25.01
N LEU A 173 -1.29 -0.97 -24.13
CA LEU A 173 -1.85 -1.63 -22.95
C LEU A 173 -2.79 -2.80 -23.29
N ASP A 174 -3.39 -2.82 -24.48
CA ASP A 174 -4.26 -3.92 -24.95
C ASP A 174 -3.49 -5.23 -25.13
N ASN A 175 -2.18 -5.16 -25.39
CA ASN A 175 -1.27 -6.29 -25.58
C ASN A 175 -0.45 -6.62 -24.32
N ALA A 176 -0.42 -5.73 -23.32
CA ALA A 176 0.12 -6.07 -22.01
C ALA A 176 -0.72 -7.19 -21.40
N ASP A 177 -0.08 -8.08 -20.63
CA ASP A 177 -0.78 -9.18 -19.96
C ASP A 177 -2.05 -8.65 -19.28
N LYS A 178 -3.22 -8.95 -19.88
CA LYS A 178 -4.52 -8.52 -19.37
C LYS A 178 -4.63 -8.99 -17.91
N GLY A 179 -4.67 -8.06 -16.99
CA GLY A 179 -4.69 -8.37 -15.58
C GLY A 179 -3.39 -8.09 -14.81
N SER A 180 -2.25 -7.92 -15.48
CA SER A 180 -0.97 -7.64 -14.81
C SER A 180 -0.75 -6.16 -14.46
N ILE A 181 -1.52 -5.26 -15.06
CA ILE A 181 -1.49 -3.81 -14.81
C ILE A 181 -2.82 -3.37 -14.21
N ARG A 182 -2.75 -2.56 -13.18
CA ARG A 182 -3.91 -1.97 -12.51
C ARG A 182 -3.74 -0.45 -12.38
N PHE A 183 -4.86 0.25 -12.27
CA PHE A 183 -4.91 1.68 -11.98
C PHE A 183 -5.68 1.87 -10.68
N VAL A 184 -5.14 2.70 -9.80
CA VAL A 184 -5.76 3.01 -8.50
C VAL A 184 -5.77 4.51 -8.26
N PRO A 185 -6.78 5.04 -7.55
CA PRO A 185 -6.77 6.43 -7.12
C PRO A 185 -5.69 6.66 -6.06
N GLN A 186 -5.13 7.87 -6.05
CA GLN A 186 -4.08 8.26 -5.12
C GLN A 186 -4.47 8.11 -3.63
N ASP A 187 -5.76 8.19 -3.34
CA ASP A 187 -6.30 8.08 -1.98
C ASP A 187 -6.74 6.66 -1.60
N MET A 188 -6.51 5.66 -2.44
CA MET A 188 -6.79 4.26 -2.12
C MET A 188 -5.95 3.80 -0.94
N LEU A 189 -6.56 3.09 0.00
CA LEU A 189 -5.85 2.53 1.15
C LEU A 189 -4.85 1.45 0.72
N ILE A 190 -3.67 1.45 1.33
CA ILE A 190 -2.65 0.43 1.07
C ILE A 190 -3.13 -0.97 1.45
N SER A 191 -3.94 -1.10 2.51
CA SER A 191 -4.59 -2.37 2.89
C SER A 191 -5.49 -2.95 1.78
N ASP A 192 -6.17 -2.08 1.01
CA ASP A 192 -6.99 -2.50 -0.12
C ASP A 192 -6.12 -2.95 -1.29
N ILE A 193 -5.02 -2.23 -1.56
CA ILE A 193 -4.02 -2.62 -2.57
C ILE A 193 -3.40 -3.97 -2.20
N GLY A 194 -3.01 -4.17 -0.95
CA GLY A 194 -2.53 -5.46 -0.45
C GLY A 194 -3.55 -6.60 -0.65
N THR A 195 -4.84 -6.28 -0.47
CA THR A 195 -5.94 -7.23 -0.76
C THR A 195 -6.05 -7.53 -2.26
N MET A 196 -5.83 -6.54 -3.15
CA MET A 196 -5.80 -6.76 -4.61
C MET A 196 -4.68 -7.74 -4.99
N TYR A 197 -3.46 -7.57 -4.47
CA TYR A 197 -2.35 -8.51 -4.71
C TYR A 197 -2.67 -9.92 -4.23
N ARG A 198 -3.24 -10.07 -3.04
CA ARG A 198 -3.62 -11.38 -2.49
C ARG A 198 -4.66 -12.09 -3.36
N LYS A 199 -5.75 -11.40 -3.70
CA LYS A 199 -6.80 -11.96 -4.56
C LYS A 199 -6.27 -12.34 -5.94
N SER A 200 -5.39 -11.53 -6.53
CA SER A 200 -4.82 -11.85 -7.83
C SER A 200 -3.96 -13.12 -7.79
N SER A 201 -3.22 -13.32 -6.70
CA SER A 201 -2.44 -14.55 -6.47
C SER A 201 -3.32 -15.78 -6.36
N GLU A 202 -4.47 -15.71 -5.69
CA GLU A 202 -5.45 -16.79 -5.57
C GLU A 202 -6.03 -17.21 -6.94
N HIS A 203 -6.19 -16.25 -7.85
CA HIS A 203 -6.74 -16.46 -9.20
C HIS A 203 -5.66 -16.75 -10.26
N LYS A 204 -4.39 -16.93 -9.84
CA LYS A 204 -3.21 -17.12 -10.73
C LYS A 204 -2.96 -15.92 -11.67
N GLU A 205 -3.57 -14.81 -11.43
CA GLU A 205 -3.26 -13.54 -12.07
C GLU A 205 -2.12 -12.87 -11.30
N ARG A 206 -1.14 -12.30 -12.01
CA ARG A 206 -0.03 -11.59 -11.36
C ARG A 206 -0.15 -10.10 -11.64
N ILE A 207 -0.40 -9.31 -10.61
CA ILE A 207 -0.26 -7.87 -10.72
C ILE A 207 1.24 -7.55 -10.70
N ASN A 208 1.74 -7.03 -11.81
CA ASN A 208 3.14 -6.64 -11.96
C ASN A 208 3.35 -5.16 -11.62
N LEU A 209 2.41 -4.30 -12.01
CA LEU A 209 2.46 -2.87 -11.83
C LEU A 209 1.08 -2.32 -11.46
N ILE A 210 1.08 -1.40 -10.51
CA ILE A 210 -0.08 -0.56 -10.22
C ILE A 210 0.32 0.88 -10.52
N PHE A 211 -0.40 1.53 -11.43
CA PHE A 211 -0.27 2.93 -11.70
C PHE A 211 -1.21 3.74 -10.81
N VAL A 212 -0.66 4.75 -10.16
CA VAL A 212 -1.44 5.67 -9.32
C VAL A 212 -1.79 6.89 -10.15
N THR A 213 -3.06 7.21 -10.20
CA THR A 213 -3.60 8.42 -10.87
C THR A 213 -4.50 9.17 -9.90
N ALA A 214 -5.01 10.33 -10.28
CA ALA A 214 -5.87 11.12 -9.40
C ALA A 214 -7.11 10.32 -8.93
N ASN A 215 -7.80 9.63 -9.87
CA ASN A 215 -9.06 8.92 -9.58
C ASN A 215 -9.04 7.43 -10.02
N GLY A 216 -7.88 6.86 -10.31
CA GLY A 216 -7.74 5.46 -10.73
C GLY A 216 -8.12 5.19 -12.19
N LYS A 217 -8.17 6.20 -13.05
CA LYS A 217 -8.54 6.04 -14.46
C LYS A 217 -7.32 5.95 -15.36
N ILE A 218 -7.37 5.04 -16.34
CA ILE A 218 -6.33 4.84 -17.35
C ILE A 218 -6.06 6.08 -18.22
N THR A 219 -7.05 6.95 -18.38
CA THR A 219 -6.98 8.18 -19.18
C THR A 219 -6.38 9.36 -18.44
N GLU A 220 -6.04 9.18 -17.17
CA GLU A 220 -5.47 10.24 -16.35
C GLU A 220 -3.93 10.19 -16.38
N ARG A 221 -3.32 11.34 -16.08
CA ARG A 221 -1.87 11.43 -15.92
C ARG A 221 -1.42 10.56 -14.75
N ILE A 222 -0.35 9.80 -14.93
CA ILE A 222 0.22 9.03 -13.85
C ILE A 222 0.90 9.94 -12.82
N LEU A 223 0.67 9.64 -11.55
CA LEU A 223 1.32 10.28 -10.40
C LEU A 223 2.52 9.47 -9.90
N GLY A 224 2.45 8.15 -10.02
CA GLY A 224 3.49 7.22 -9.61
C GLY A 224 3.12 5.78 -9.91
N ILE A 225 3.94 4.86 -9.40
CA ILE A 225 3.70 3.41 -9.47
C ILE A 225 3.84 2.77 -8.09
N ILE A 226 3.16 1.64 -7.91
CA ILE A 226 3.32 0.74 -6.77
C ILE A 226 3.56 -0.65 -7.31
N THR A 227 4.58 -1.32 -6.78
CA THR A 227 4.85 -2.73 -7.01
C THR A 227 4.70 -3.52 -5.71
N ALA A 228 4.86 -4.83 -5.77
CA ALA A 228 4.85 -5.66 -4.56
C ALA A 228 5.95 -5.28 -3.56
N TRP A 229 7.03 -4.63 -4.01
CA TRP A 229 8.15 -4.20 -3.15
C TRP A 229 7.75 -3.04 -2.25
N GLU A 230 7.06 -2.02 -2.78
CA GLU A 230 6.58 -0.90 -1.99
C GLU A 230 5.57 -1.36 -0.94
N ILE A 231 4.71 -2.33 -1.28
CA ILE A 231 3.78 -2.92 -0.32
C ILE A 231 4.54 -3.73 0.75
N ALA A 232 5.54 -4.53 0.35
CA ALA A 232 6.32 -5.33 1.28
C ALA A 232 7.14 -4.47 2.27
N ALA A 233 7.64 -3.32 1.82
CA ALA A 233 8.38 -2.38 2.67
C ALA A 233 7.51 -1.75 3.78
N GLU A 234 6.18 -1.72 3.58
CA GLU A 234 5.23 -1.13 4.54
C GLU A 234 4.46 -2.18 5.35
N ILE A 235 4.82 -3.49 5.23
CA ILE A 235 4.10 -4.58 5.93
C ILE A 235 3.95 -4.31 7.42
N ASP A 236 4.99 -3.80 8.09
CA ASP A 236 4.95 -3.49 9.52
C ASP A 236 4.07 -2.28 9.87
N ARG A 237 3.66 -1.49 8.85
CA ARG A 237 2.84 -0.28 8.98
C ARG A 237 1.42 -0.48 8.44
N ILE A 238 1.17 -1.54 7.69
CA ILE A 238 -0.15 -1.92 7.17
C ILE A 238 -0.89 -2.80 8.17
#